data_4f753d3b0093d9b427d6eeab76e4c7eb
#
_entry.id   4f753d3b0093d9b427d6eeab76e4c7eb
#
_cell.length_a   1.000
_cell.length_b   1.000
_cell.length_c   1.000
_cell.angle_alpha   90.00
_cell.angle_beta   90.00
_cell.angle_gamma   90.00
#
_symmetry.space_group_name_H-M   'P 1'
#
loop_
_entity.id
_entity.type
_entity.pdbx_description
1 polymer ?
#
loop_
_entity_poly.entity_id
_entity_poly.type
_entity_poly.pdbx_seq_one_letter_code
_entity_poly.pdbx_strand_id
1 'polypeptide(L)'
;MIIDLHTHSNASDGTDSPSQLIANAIDAGIDILALTDHDTIAGWQEAEAALVSHPKGASLKLVLGSEISCQDRDGTSIHMLGLLFDPNFEPLMQEMEKTRENRLTRMERIVARLNESGIEITMAEVYSQKRDDATLGRPHLADALVARGHIANRDEAFATYLHNGSKFYINHYSPSPIDAIRLIKAAGGVSIIAHPLASRSGRKVEPEIFTELIEAGLDGIEVNHRDNAEDEKSLLLEIARQHNLVVTGSSDYHGTGKMNRLAEFTTSPEEWERLESRARERRVISK
;
A
#
# COMPACT_ATOMS: atom_id res chain seq x y z
N MET A 1 -8.80 1.40 -21.83
CA MET A 1 -7.99 0.55 -20.95
C MET A 1 -8.19 1.04 -19.53
N ILE A 2 -8.57 0.16 -18.61
CA ILE A 2 -8.79 0.47 -17.20
C ILE A 2 -7.57 -0.07 -16.44
N ILE A 3 -6.83 0.81 -15.75
CA ILE A 3 -5.55 0.50 -15.12
C ILE A 3 -5.59 0.93 -13.66
N ASP A 4 -5.48 -0.04 -12.75
CA ASP A 4 -5.47 0.19 -11.29
C ASP A 4 -4.16 -0.34 -10.70
N LEU A 5 -3.28 0.56 -10.27
CA LEU A 5 -1.91 0.24 -9.89
C LEU A 5 -1.69 0.18 -8.37
N HIS A 6 -2.77 0.18 -7.56
CA HIS A 6 -2.66 0.16 -6.10
C HIS A 6 -3.84 -0.60 -5.50
N THR A 7 -3.61 -1.88 -5.17
CA THR A 7 -4.61 -2.74 -4.55
C THR A 7 -3.99 -3.69 -3.53
N HIS A 8 -4.77 -4.05 -2.53
CA HIS A 8 -4.35 -4.90 -1.42
C HIS A 8 -5.19 -6.18 -1.32
N SER A 9 -4.51 -7.25 -0.93
CA SER A 9 -5.12 -8.52 -0.57
C SER A 9 -4.98 -8.80 0.94
N ASN A 10 -5.48 -9.95 1.36
CA ASN A 10 -5.30 -10.42 2.73
C ASN A 10 -3.88 -10.97 3.01
N ALA A 11 -2.94 -10.83 2.08
CA ALA A 11 -1.51 -10.98 2.36
C ALA A 11 -0.95 -9.76 3.11
N SER A 12 -1.72 -8.66 3.19
CA SER A 12 -1.50 -7.54 4.11
C SER A 12 -2.79 -7.23 4.89
N ASP A 13 -3.50 -6.18 4.58
CA ASP A 13 -4.63 -5.68 5.35
C ASP A 13 -5.92 -5.51 4.52
N GLY A 14 -5.93 -5.99 3.29
CA GLY A 14 -7.14 -6.21 2.52
C GLY A 14 -7.97 -7.38 3.06
N THR A 15 -9.21 -7.52 2.62
CA THR A 15 -10.11 -8.60 3.05
C THR A 15 -10.24 -9.73 2.02
N ASP A 16 -9.95 -9.45 0.75
CA ASP A 16 -10.00 -10.44 -0.32
C ASP A 16 -8.69 -11.23 -0.37
N SER A 17 -8.75 -12.53 -0.63
CA SER A 17 -7.55 -13.28 -0.96
C SER A 17 -6.97 -12.78 -2.30
N PRO A 18 -5.66 -13.00 -2.59
CA PRO A 18 -5.11 -12.69 -3.90
C PRO A 18 -5.92 -13.29 -5.05
N SER A 19 -6.44 -14.50 -4.88
CA SER A 19 -7.31 -15.16 -5.87
C SER A 19 -8.65 -14.45 -6.07
N GLN A 20 -9.28 -14.00 -4.98
CA GLN A 20 -10.52 -13.23 -5.04
C GLN A 20 -10.32 -11.87 -5.68
N LEU A 21 -9.20 -11.19 -5.34
CA LEU A 21 -8.84 -9.90 -5.95
C LEU A 21 -8.72 -10.02 -7.47
N ILE A 22 -8.04 -11.06 -7.98
CA ILE A 22 -7.92 -11.32 -9.42
C ILE A 22 -9.30 -11.54 -10.06
N ALA A 23 -10.16 -12.37 -9.44
CA ALA A 23 -11.51 -12.61 -9.95
C ALA A 23 -12.34 -11.32 -9.97
N ASN A 24 -12.31 -10.53 -8.89
CA ASN A 24 -13.03 -9.27 -8.78
C ASN A 24 -12.53 -8.24 -9.80
N ALA A 25 -11.22 -8.19 -10.06
CA ALA A 25 -10.63 -7.30 -11.07
C ALA A 25 -11.07 -7.67 -12.50
N ILE A 26 -11.12 -8.96 -12.83
CA ILE A 26 -11.62 -9.45 -14.11
C ILE A 26 -13.11 -9.11 -14.28
N ASP A 27 -13.92 -9.32 -13.24
CA ASP A 27 -15.37 -9.01 -13.28
C ASP A 27 -15.63 -7.49 -13.34
N ALA A 28 -14.74 -6.68 -12.75
CA ALA A 28 -14.76 -5.21 -12.89
C ALA A 28 -14.27 -4.71 -14.26
N GLY A 29 -13.75 -5.58 -15.13
CA GLY A 29 -13.26 -5.24 -16.46
C GLY A 29 -11.93 -4.48 -16.45
N ILE A 30 -11.10 -4.70 -15.44
CA ILE A 30 -9.77 -4.10 -15.36
C ILE A 30 -8.84 -4.76 -16.38
N ASP A 31 -8.09 -3.96 -17.12
CA ASP A 31 -7.11 -4.44 -18.11
C ASP A 31 -5.73 -4.67 -17.49
N ILE A 32 -5.34 -3.80 -16.53
CA ILE A 32 -4.06 -3.91 -15.80
C ILE A 32 -4.32 -3.65 -14.33
N LEU A 33 -3.95 -4.61 -13.48
CA LEU A 33 -4.04 -4.52 -12.02
C LEU A 33 -2.66 -4.66 -11.40
N ALA A 34 -2.31 -3.83 -10.41
CA ALA A 34 -1.16 -4.09 -9.56
C ALA A 34 -1.61 -4.65 -8.19
N LEU A 35 -0.97 -5.74 -7.75
CA LEU A 35 -1.05 -6.22 -6.38
C LEU A 35 0.11 -5.63 -5.60
N THR A 36 -0.19 -4.82 -4.57
CA THR A 36 0.78 -3.99 -3.85
C THR A 36 0.66 -4.10 -2.33
N ASP A 37 0.51 -5.31 -1.83
CA ASP A 37 0.41 -5.59 -0.40
C ASP A 37 1.54 -4.92 0.43
N HIS A 38 1.20 -4.44 1.62
CA HIS A 38 2.14 -3.73 2.49
C HIS A 38 3.35 -4.57 2.90
N ASP A 39 4.53 -4.11 2.55
CA ASP A 39 5.84 -4.65 2.95
C ASP A 39 6.01 -6.16 2.67
N THR A 40 5.32 -6.71 1.67
CA THR A 40 5.36 -8.15 1.37
C THR A 40 5.10 -8.45 -0.10
N ILE A 41 5.59 -9.62 -0.53
CA ILE A 41 5.29 -10.25 -1.82
C ILE A 41 4.55 -11.60 -1.65
N ALA A 42 4.05 -11.89 -0.44
CA ALA A 42 3.48 -13.20 -0.10
C ALA A 42 2.24 -13.56 -0.95
N GLY A 43 1.48 -12.55 -1.44
CA GLY A 43 0.31 -12.74 -2.30
C GLY A 43 0.62 -13.04 -3.77
N TRP A 44 1.85 -12.83 -4.24
CA TRP A 44 2.20 -12.85 -5.66
C TRP A 44 1.94 -14.21 -6.32
N GLN A 45 2.43 -15.29 -5.73
CA GLN A 45 2.29 -16.64 -6.29
C GLN A 45 0.82 -17.06 -6.41
N GLU A 46 0.01 -16.74 -5.41
CA GLU A 46 -1.44 -17.03 -5.43
C GLU A 46 -2.16 -16.22 -6.51
N ALA A 47 -1.86 -14.91 -6.62
CA ALA A 47 -2.46 -14.04 -7.63
C ALA A 47 -2.09 -14.49 -9.05
N GLU A 48 -0.83 -14.84 -9.30
CA GLU A 48 -0.35 -15.37 -10.59
C GLU A 48 -1.06 -16.68 -10.95
N ALA A 49 -1.14 -17.62 -10.01
CA ALA A 49 -1.82 -18.90 -10.22
C ALA A 49 -3.32 -18.70 -10.50
N ALA A 50 -3.97 -17.76 -9.79
CA ALA A 50 -5.36 -17.41 -10.01
C ALA A 50 -5.58 -16.82 -11.41
N LEU A 51 -4.73 -15.88 -11.86
CA LEU A 51 -4.80 -15.31 -13.19
C LEU A 51 -4.69 -16.37 -14.29
N VAL A 52 -3.68 -17.23 -14.19
CA VAL A 52 -3.41 -18.28 -15.18
C VAL A 52 -4.55 -19.30 -15.23
N SER A 53 -5.14 -19.67 -14.10
CA SER A 53 -6.23 -20.64 -14.02
C SER A 53 -7.60 -20.07 -14.37
N HIS A 54 -7.81 -18.74 -14.24
CA HIS A 54 -9.12 -18.14 -14.46
C HIS A 54 -9.55 -18.23 -15.93
N PRO A 55 -10.82 -18.63 -16.25
CA PRO A 55 -11.29 -18.77 -17.64
C PRO A 55 -11.10 -17.51 -18.49
N LYS A 56 -11.32 -16.35 -17.91
CA LYS A 56 -11.15 -15.02 -18.54
C LYS A 56 -9.80 -14.37 -18.22
N GLY A 57 -8.81 -15.09 -17.71
CA GLY A 57 -7.52 -14.52 -17.28
C GLY A 57 -6.78 -13.75 -18.36
N ALA A 58 -6.97 -14.10 -19.64
CA ALA A 58 -6.35 -13.39 -20.75
C ALA A 58 -6.83 -11.93 -20.92
N SER A 59 -7.91 -11.51 -20.25
CA SER A 59 -8.38 -10.11 -20.28
C SER A 59 -7.67 -9.20 -19.28
N LEU A 60 -6.90 -9.75 -18.34
CA LEU A 60 -6.21 -9.02 -17.29
C LEU A 60 -4.70 -9.21 -17.40
N LYS A 61 -3.95 -8.14 -17.22
CA LYS A 61 -2.50 -8.17 -16.97
C LYS A 61 -2.25 -7.85 -15.50
N LEU A 62 -1.42 -8.66 -14.84
CA LEU A 62 -1.04 -8.48 -13.44
C LEU A 62 0.35 -7.87 -13.32
N VAL A 63 0.43 -6.76 -12.61
CA VAL A 63 1.66 -6.10 -12.20
C VAL A 63 1.96 -6.51 -10.77
N LEU A 64 3.17 -6.99 -10.52
CA LEU A 64 3.63 -7.37 -9.20
C LEU A 64 4.37 -6.21 -8.55
N GLY A 65 3.98 -5.88 -7.32
CA GLY A 65 4.53 -4.78 -6.54
C GLY A 65 4.35 -4.96 -5.04
N SER A 66 4.78 -3.97 -4.29
CA SER A 66 4.53 -3.85 -2.84
C SER A 66 4.40 -2.38 -2.47
N GLU A 67 3.53 -2.07 -1.52
CA GLU A 67 3.48 -0.76 -0.89
C GLU A 67 4.41 -0.75 0.33
N ILE A 68 5.55 -0.09 0.17
CA ILE A 68 6.60 -0.04 1.18
C ILE A 68 6.29 1.07 2.16
N SER A 69 6.19 0.71 3.44
CA SER A 69 6.01 1.66 4.53
C SER A 69 7.28 2.43 4.79
N CYS A 70 7.20 3.74 4.74
CA CYS A 70 8.31 4.65 4.98
C CYS A 70 7.97 5.65 6.08
N GLN A 71 8.99 6.31 6.60
CA GLN A 71 8.85 7.39 7.54
C GLN A 71 9.89 8.47 7.25
N ASP A 72 9.44 9.74 7.18
CA ASP A 72 10.36 10.86 7.07
C ASP A 72 11.08 11.17 8.40
N ARG A 73 11.94 12.19 8.39
CA ARG A 73 12.72 12.60 9.56
C ARG A 73 11.85 13.12 10.72
N ASP A 74 10.66 13.63 10.41
CA ASP A 74 9.70 14.18 11.38
C ASP A 74 8.70 13.15 11.90
N GLY A 75 8.84 11.91 11.44
CA GLY A 75 7.96 10.80 11.83
C GLY A 75 6.65 10.76 11.05
N THR A 76 6.54 11.46 9.92
CA THR A 76 5.39 11.36 9.01
C THR A 76 5.45 10.02 8.28
N SER A 77 4.35 9.28 8.31
CA SER A 77 4.20 8.04 7.55
C SER A 77 4.03 8.36 6.08
N ILE A 78 4.88 7.78 5.25
CA ILE A 78 4.85 7.89 3.79
C ILE A 78 4.79 6.48 3.23
N HIS A 79 4.00 6.27 2.18
CA HIS A 79 3.95 5.00 1.50
C HIS A 79 4.55 5.14 0.10
N MET A 80 5.32 4.12 -0.28
CA MET A 80 6.00 4.09 -1.57
C MET A 80 5.62 2.81 -2.32
N LEU A 81 4.90 2.93 -3.42
CA LEU A 81 4.69 1.79 -4.31
C LEU A 81 6.00 1.47 -5.01
N GLY A 82 6.47 0.25 -4.86
CA GLY A 82 7.49 -0.36 -5.69
C GLY A 82 6.80 -1.31 -6.67
N LEU A 83 6.92 -1.07 -7.97
CA LEU A 83 6.36 -1.93 -9.00
C LEU A 83 7.44 -2.51 -9.87
N LEU A 84 7.22 -3.71 -10.44
CA LEU A 84 8.08 -4.32 -11.46
C LEU A 84 9.52 -4.56 -11.01
N PHE A 85 9.76 -4.74 -9.71
CA PHE A 85 11.08 -5.01 -9.16
C PHE A 85 11.41 -6.52 -9.13
N ASP A 86 12.70 -6.86 -9.04
CA ASP A 86 13.16 -8.23 -8.85
C ASP A 86 12.89 -8.70 -7.40
N PRO A 87 12.06 -9.75 -7.21
CA PRO A 87 11.79 -10.31 -5.88
C PRO A 87 13.01 -11.03 -5.26
N ASN A 88 14.07 -11.25 -6.00
CA ASN A 88 15.31 -11.85 -5.49
C ASN A 88 16.35 -10.81 -5.07
N PHE A 89 16.05 -9.52 -5.18
CA PHE A 89 16.95 -8.47 -4.71
C PHE A 89 16.90 -8.39 -3.18
N GLU A 90 17.81 -9.15 -2.55
CA GLU A 90 17.88 -9.34 -1.10
C GLU A 90 17.79 -8.04 -0.27
N PRO A 91 18.48 -6.93 -0.62
CA PRO A 91 18.42 -5.73 0.21
C PRO A 91 17.01 -5.16 0.38
N LEU A 92 16.17 -5.19 -0.68
CA LEU A 92 14.78 -4.74 -0.60
C LEU A 92 13.94 -5.71 0.25
N MET A 93 14.13 -7.03 0.06
CA MET A 93 13.41 -8.06 0.82
C MET A 93 13.74 -7.98 2.30
N GLN A 94 15.00 -7.80 2.66
CA GLN A 94 15.44 -7.65 4.05
C GLN A 94 14.87 -6.38 4.70
N GLU A 95 14.77 -5.28 3.97
CA GLU A 95 14.20 -4.03 4.49
C GLU A 95 12.69 -4.16 4.76
N MET A 96 11.95 -4.81 3.85
CA MET A 96 10.54 -5.12 4.07
C MET A 96 10.35 -6.07 5.27
N GLU A 97 11.17 -7.12 5.39
CA GLU A 97 11.11 -8.03 6.53
C GLU A 97 11.35 -7.30 7.86
N LYS A 98 12.40 -6.50 7.94
CA LYS A 98 12.71 -5.68 9.11
C LYS A 98 11.54 -4.74 9.49
N THR A 99 10.86 -4.17 8.51
CA THR A 99 9.68 -3.34 8.73
C THR A 99 8.54 -4.19 9.32
N ARG A 100 8.29 -5.40 8.80
CA ARG A 100 7.27 -6.32 9.31
C ARG A 100 7.55 -6.78 10.75
N GLU A 101 8.78 -7.11 11.08
CA GLU A 101 9.19 -7.47 12.45
C GLU A 101 8.94 -6.32 13.45
N ASN A 102 9.24 -5.09 13.03
CA ASN A 102 8.98 -3.91 13.86
C ASN A 102 7.49 -3.59 14.02
N ARG A 103 6.66 -3.94 13.03
CA ARG A 103 5.20 -3.85 13.15
C ARG A 103 4.66 -4.79 14.23
N LEU A 104 5.25 -5.99 14.38
CA LEU A 104 4.87 -6.92 15.45
C LEU A 104 5.13 -6.32 16.83
N THR A 105 6.36 -5.90 17.10
CA THR A 105 6.74 -5.27 18.37
C THR A 105 5.89 -4.02 18.67
N ARG A 106 5.60 -3.22 17.64
CA ARG A 106 4.67 -2.09 17.74
C ARG A 106 3.29 -2.53 18.20
N MET A 107 2.74 -3.58 17.58
CA MET A 107 1.40 -4.08 17.88
C MET A 107 1.28 -4.54 19.33
N GLU A 108 2.25 -5.32 19.81
CA GLU A 108 2.32 -5.75 21.21
C GLU A 108 2.26 -4.57 22.19
N ARG A 109 3.00 -3.50 21.89
CA ARG A 109 3.00 -2.28 22.71
C ARG A 109 1.70 -1.50 22.64
N ILE A 110 1.02 -1.45 21.48
CA ILE A 110 -0.30 -0.82 21.34
C ILE A 110 -1.33 -1.61 22.16
N VAL A 111 -1.34 -2.94 22.03
CA VAL A 111 -2.22 -3.83 22.80
C VAL A 111 -2.01 -3.63 24.31
N ALA A 112 -0.75 -3.57 24.78
CA ALA A 112 -0.45 -3.31 26.18
C ALA A 112 -1.05 -1.97 26.66
N ARG A 113 -0.88 -0.87 25.90
CA ARG A 113 -1.45 0.44 26.23
C ARG A 113 -2.98 0.45 26.27
N LEU A 114 -3.63 -0.28 25.36
CA LEU A 114 -5.09 -0.42 25.35
C LEU A 114 -5.55 -1.11 26.64
N ASN A 115 -4.92 -2.24 27.01
CA ASN A 115 -5.24 -2.97 28.23
C ASN A 115 -5.03 -2.12 29.50
N GLU A 116 -3.93 -1.38 29.59
CA GLU A 116 -3.68 -0.42 30.70
C GLU A 116 -4.76 0.66 30.82
N SER A 117 -5.45 0.95 29.71
CA SER A 117 -6.56 1.91 29.66
C SER A 117 -7.94 1.25 29.84
N GLY A 118 -7.99 -0.04 30.14
CA GLY A 118 -9.26 -0.77 30.38
C GLY A 118 -9.95 -1.27 29.10
N ILE A 119 -9.25 -1.23 27.94
CA ILE A 119 -9.75 -1.76 26.66
C ILE A 119 -9.10 -3.14 26.48
N GLU A 120 -9.81 -4.18 26.94
CA GLU A 120 -9.29 -5.54 26.99
C GLU A 120 -9.22 -6.15 25.59
N ILE A 121 -8.00 -6.44 25.12
CA ILE A 121 -7.68 -7.11 23.85
C ILE A 121 -6.38 -7.89 23.98
N THR A 122 -6.26 -9.00 23.28
CA THR A 122 -5.08 -9.87 23.29
C THR A 122 -4.43 -9.94 21.92
N MET A 123 -3.12 -10.22 21.88
CA MET A 123 -2.42 -10.48 20.61
C MET A 123 -3.01 -11.68 19.85
N ALA A 124 -3.49 -12.71 20.57
CA ALA A 124 -4.15 -13.86 19.94
C ALA A 124 -5.42 -13.45 19.18
N GLU A 125 -6.22 -12.54 19.72
CA GLU A 125 -7.40 -11.99 19.03
C GLU A 125 -7.02 -11.15 17.82
N VAL A 126 -5.94 -10.38 17.90
CA VAL A 126 -5.42 -9.63 16.75
C VAL A 126 -4.92 -10.59 15.65
N TYR A 127 -4.19 -11.63 16.02
CA TYR A 127 -3.72 -12.64 15.06
C TYR A 127 -4.87 -13.41 14.39
N SER A 128 -5.98 -13.65 15.10
CA SER A 128 -7.14 -14.33 14.52
C SER A 128 -7.83 -13.54 13.40
N GLN A 129 -7.51 -12.26 13.27
CA GLN A 129 -8.07 -11.38 12.21
C GLN A 129 -7.22 -11.34 10.94
N LYS A 130 -6.09 -12.04 10.92
CA LYS A 130 -5.21 -12.04 9.75
C LYS A 130 -4.90 -13.44 9.25
N ARG A 131 -4.53 -13.56 7.99
CA ARG A 131 -3.90 -14.74 7.41
C ARG A 131 -2.51 -14.95 8.03
N ASP A 132 -2.05 -16.20 8.20
CA ASP A 132 -0.82 -16.52 8.94
C ASP A 132 0.42 -15.77 8.44
N ASP A 133 0.58 -15.67 7.11
CA ASP A 133 1.71 -15.03 6.43
C ASP A 133 1.49 -13.53 6.13
N ALA A 134 0.34 -12.96 6.50
CA ALA A 134 0.02 -11.57 6.23
C ALA A 134 0.87 -10.59 7.04
N THR A 135 1.17 -9.44 6.45
CA THR A 135 1.78 -8.31 7.15
C THR A 135 0.83 -7.76 8.21
N LEU A 136 1.27 -7.74 9.47
CA LEU A 136 0.47 -7.25 10.58
C LEU A 136 0.33 -5.71 10.53
N GLY A 137 -0.91 -5.22 10.56
CA GLY A 137 -1.24 -3.80 10.55
C GLY A 137 -2.29 -3.40 11.58
N ARG A 138 -2.43 -2.10 11.81
CA ARG A 138 -3.51 -1.55 12.68
C ARG A 138 -4.92 -1.95 12.24
N PRO A 139 -5.23 -2.18 10.95
CA PRO A 139 -6.53 -2.71 10.56
C PRO A 139 -6.90 -4.04 11.23
N HIS A 140 -5.95 -4.96 11.42
CA HIS A 140 -6.20 -6.22 12.13
C HIS A 140 -6.55 -6.01 13.62
N LEU A 141 -5.91 -5.02 14.26
CA LEU A 141 -6.29 -4.61 15.62
C LEU A 141 -7.68 -3.95 15.63
N ALA A 142 -8.01 -3.15 14.62
CA ALA A 142 -9.35 -2.59 14.48
C ALA A 142 -10.41 -3.70 14.38
N ASP A 143 -10.17 -4.71 13.54
CA ASP A 143 -11.07 -5.86 13.39
C ASP A 143 -11.22 -6.64 14.71
N ALA A 144 -10.13 -6.84 15.44
CA ALA A 144 -10.18 -7.48 16.76
C ALA A 144 -10.99 -6.67 17.79
N LEU A 145 -10.86 -5.34 17.78
CA LEU A 145 -11.66 -4.45 18.62
C LEU A 145 -13.15 -4.49 18.23
N VAL A 146 -13.46 -4.58 16.93
CA VAL A 146 -14.84 -4.78 16.43
C VAL A 146 -15.38 -6.14 16.90
N ALA A 147 -14.62 -7.22 16.72
CA ALA A 147 -15.02 -8.55 17.12
C ALA A 147 -15.32 -8.68 18.64
N ARG A 148 -14.59 -7.90 19.46
CA ARG A 148 -14.81 -7.79 20.91
C ARG A 148 -15.96 -6.86 21.29
N GLY A 149 -16.53 -6.11 20.34
CA GLY A 149 -17.61 -5.16 20.59
C GLY A 149 -17.17 -3.84 21.25
N HIS A 150 -15.88 -3.51 21.19
CA HIS A 150 -15.38 -2.22 21.71
C HIS A 150 -15.75 -1.05 20.80
N ILE A 151 -15.92 -1.30 19.51
CA ILE A 151 -16.24 -0.34 18.44
C ILE A 151 -17.11 -1.01 17.37
N ALA A 152 -17.77 -0.21 16.53
CA ALA A 152 -18.70 -0.72 15.52
C ALA A 152 -18.01 -1.11 14.20
N ASN A 153 -16.90 -0.44 13.81
CA ASN A 153 -16.21 -0.64 12.54
C ASN A 153 -14.78 -0.09 12.56
N ARG A 154 -14.01 -0.36 11.49
CA ARG A 154 -12.62 0.14 11.35
C ARG A 154 -12.54 1.67 11.39
N ASP A 155 -13.45 2.39 10.75
CA ASP A 155 -13.43 3.87 10.72
C ASP A 155 -13.51 4.44 12.15
N GLU A 156 -14.37 3.89 13.00
CA GLU A 156 -14.47 4.28 14.42
C GLU A 156 -13.18 3.97 15.18
N ALA A 157 -12.54 2.80 14.90
CA ALA A 157 -11.25 2.44 15.49
C ALA A 157 -10.18 3.49 15.19
N PHE A 158 -10.07 3.89 13.92
CA PHE A 158 -9.08 4.88 13.50
C PHE A 158 -9.43 6.30 14.00
N ALA A 159 -10.70 6.65 14.09
CA ALA A 159 -11.13 7.94 14.65
C ALA A 159 -10.84 8.04 16.16
N THR A 160 -10.93 6.92 16.90
CA THR A 160 -10.90 6.95 18.37
C THR A 160 -9.54 6.52 18.95
N TYR A 161 -8.98 5.38 18.48
CA TYR A 161 -7.85 4.72 19.13
C TYR A 161 -6.59 4.66 18.28
N LEU A 162 -6.71 4.48 16.97
CA LEU A 162 -5.61 4.04 16.12
C LEU A 162 -5.03 5.12 15.21
N HIS A 163 -5.52 6.38 15.29
CA HIS A 163 -4.93 7.49 14.53
C HIS A 163 -3.53 7.88 15.04
N ASN A 164 -2.75 8.54 14.22
CA ASN A 164 -1.35 8.87 14.52
C ASN A 164 -1.17 9.85 15.71
N GLY A 165 -2.20 10.64 16.06
CA GLY A 165 -2.20 11.53 17.23
C GLY A 165 -2.77 10.89 18.51
N SER A 166 -3.15 9.62 18.48
CA SER A 166 -3.73 8.92 19.63
C SER A 166 -2.67 8.68 20.73
N LYS A 167 -3.13 8.70 22.00
CA LYS A 167 -2.28 8.29 23.12
C LYS A 167 -1.80 6.83 23.04
N PHE A 168 -2.46 6.01 22.23
CA PHE A 168 -2.08 4.62 21.98
C PHE A 168 -1.08 4.47 20.83
N TYR A 169 -0.89 5.53 20.04
CA TYR A 169 0.03 5.48 18.92
C TYR A 169 1.47 5.19 19.39
N ILE A 170 2.11 4.27 18.67
CA ILE A 170 3.51 3.91 18.86
C ILE A 170 4.19 3.94 17.50
N ASN A 171 5.29 4.64 17.41
CA ASN A 171 6.15 4.62 16.25
C ASN A 171 6.87 3.27 16.14
N HIS A 172 7.21 2.89 14.92
CA HIS A 172 8.01 1.70 14.63
C HIS A 172 9.05 2.07 13.59
N TYR A 173 10.04 1.22 13.43
CA TYR A 173 10.99 1.35 12.35
C TYR A 173 10.29 1.24 11.00
N SER A 174 10.64 2.12 10.10
CA SER A 174 10.38 2.07 8.67
C SER A 174 11.55 2.75 7.96
N PRO A 175 11.94 2.34 6.74
CA PRO A 175 12.99 3.03 5.98
C PRO A 175 12.61 4.48 5.70
N SER A 176 13.60 5.30 5.40
CA SER A 176 13.31 6.60 4.80
C SER A 176 12.73 6.42 3.39
N PRO A 177 11.85 7.32 2.92
CA PRO A 177 11.33 7.22 1.55
C PRO A 177 12.45 7.32 0.50
N ILE A 178 13.55 8.02 0.79
CA ILE A 178 14.73 8.09 -0.06
C ILE A 178 15.41 6.72 -0.19
N ASP A 179 15.56 5.98 0.93
CA ASP A 179 16.16 4.65 0.92
C ASP A 179 15.24 3.64 0.20
N ALA A 180 13.92 3.73 0.40
CA ALA A 180 12.96 2.90 -0.32
C ALA A 180 13.05 3.12 -1.85
N ILE A 181 13.10 4.37 -2.32
CA ILE A 181 13.29 4.69 -3.74
C ILE A 181 14.57 4.06 -4.28
N ARG A 182 15.69 4.22 -3.56
CA ARG A 182 16.99 3.67 -3.97
C ARG A 182 16.99 2.14 -4.05
N LEU A 183 16.35 1.48 -3.07
CA LEU A 183 16.22 0.02 -3.04
C LEU A 183 15.33 -0.49 -4.19
N ILE A 184 14.19 0.13 -4.44
CA ILE A 184 13.30 -0.21 -5.56
C ILE A 184 14.04 -0.07 -6.89
N LYS A 185 14.76 1.04 -7.09
CA LYS A 185 15.55 1.26 -8.33
C LYS A 185 16.70 0.28 -8.46
N ALA A 186 17.39 -0.06 -7.39
CA ALA A 186 18.46 -1.06 -7.40
C ALA A 186 17.91 -2.46 -7.74
N ALA A 187 16.68 -2.76 -7.30
CA ALA A 187 15.94 -3.96 -7.66
C ALA A 187 15.37 -3.93 -9.10
N GLY A 188 15.66 -2.89 -9.88
CA GLY A 188 15.18 -2.74 -11.28
C GLY A 188 13.74 -2.27 -11.43
N GLY A 189 13.06 -1.98 -10.34
CA GLY A 189 11.67 -1.52 -10.33
C GLY A 189 11.49 -0.01 -10.52
N VAL A 190 10.25 0.43 -10.43
CA VAL A 190 9.83 1.84 -10.46
C VAL A 190 9.15 2.21 -9.17
N SER A 191 9.35 3.46 -8.72
CA SER A 191 8.84 3.98 -7.46
C SER A 191 7.78 5.07 -7.68
N ILE A 192 6.67 4.97 -6.95
CA ILE A 192 5.58 5.95 -6.97
C ILE A 192 5.25 6.31 -5.52
N ILE A 193 5.25 7.60 -5.18
CA ILE A 193 4.73 8.00 -3.87
C ILE A 193 3.21 7.85 -3.85
N ALA A 194 2.69 7.03 -2.93
CA ALA A 194 1.29 6.73 -2.79
C ALA A 194 0.57 7.85 -2.02
N HIS A 195 -0.62 8.27 -2.50
CA HIS A 195 -1.55 9.21 -1.84
C HIS A 195 -0.88 10.26 -0.92
N PRO A 196 0.11 11.06 -1.40
CA PRO A 196 1.03 11.84 -0.55
C PRO A 196 0.34 12.93 0.29
N LEU A 197 -0.84 13.38 -0.10
CA LEU A 197 -1.60 14.42 0.60
C LEU A 197 -2.83 13.87 1.31
N ALA A 198 -2.87 12.55 1.55
CA ALA A 198 -3.98 11.91 2.27
C ALA A 198 -4.11 12.46 3.69
N SER A 199 -5.17 13.23 3.92
CA SER A 199 -5.43 13.89 5.20
C SER A 199 -5.72 12.90 6.35
N ARG A 200 -6.11 11.67 6.04
CA ARG A 200 -6.42 10.61 7.01
C ARG A 200 -5.17 10.11 7.78
N SER A 201 -3.97 10.30 7.25
CA SER A 201 -2.73 9.94 7.95
C SER A 201 -2.36 10.86 9.11
N GLY A 202 -3.05 12.00 9.27
CA GLY A 202 -2.85 12.97 10.34
C GLY A 202 -1.71 13.97 10.10
N ARG A 203 -0.84 13.72 9.11
CA ARG A 203 0.15 14.68 8.59
C ARG A 203 0.24 14.50 7.09
N LYS A 204 0.17 15.61 6.38
CA LYS A 204 0.43 15.66 4.94
C LYS A 204 1.93 15.66 4.70
N VAL A 205 2.33 15.11 3.58
CA VAL A 205 3.70 15.21 3.10
C VAL A 205 3.98 16.66 2.73
N GLU A 206 5.00 17.26 3.33
CA GLU A 206 5.37 18.63 3.02
C GLU A 206 5.96 18.71 1.60
N PRO A 207 5.60 19.74 0.81
CA PRO A 207 6.05 19.86 -0.59
C PRO A 207 7.57 19.83 -0.76
N GLU A 208 8.32 20.30 0.23
CA GLU A 208 9.78 20.37 0.20
C GLU A 208 10.44 18.99 0.08
N ILE A 209 9.82 17.94 0.61
CA ILE A 209 10.35 16.57 0.52
C ILE A 209 10.42 16.06 -0.92
N PHE A 210 9.53 16.55 -1.80
CA PHE A 210 9.53 16.10 -3.20
C PHE A 210 10.87 16.35 -3.89
N THR A 211 11.57 17.44 -3.53
CA THR A 211 12.92 17.69 -4.07
C THR A 211 13.88 16.54 -3.74
N GLU A 212 13.92 16.12 -2.47
CA GLU A 212 14.79 15.02 -2.02
C GLU A 212 14.38 13.68 -2.66
N LEU A 213 13.07 13.42 -2.79
CA LEU A 213 12.57 12.21 -3.43
C LEU A 213 12.90 12.15 -4.94
N ILE A 214 12.78 13.27 -5.62
CA ILE A 214 13.13 13.41 -7.04
C ILE A 214 14.62 13.21 -7.25
N GLU A 215 15.47 13.81 -6.41
CA GLU A 215 16.93 13.61 -6.44
C GLU A 215 17.31 12.15 -6.15
N ALA A 216 16.55 11.45 -5.30
CA ALA A 216 16.71 10.01 -5.08
C ALA A 216 16.28 9.15 -6.27
N GLY A 217 15.51 9.73 -7.20
CA GLY A 217 15.06 9.11 -8.44
C GLY A 217 13.63 8.59 -8.43
N LEU A 218 12.73 9.28 -7.72
CA LEU A 218 11.29 9.01 -7.77
C LEU A 218 10.78 8.99 -9.22
N ASP A 219 9.98 7.99 -9.56
CA ASP A 219 9.47 7.82 -10.94
C ASP A 219 8.07 8.41 -11.13
N GLY A 220 7.22 8.39 -10.10
CA GLY A 220 5.84 8.85 -10.22
C GLY A 220 5.20 9.34 -8.93
N ILE A 221 4.02 9.95 -9.08
CA ILE A 221 3.17 10.44 -8.00
C ILE A 221 1.75 9.91 -8.22
N GLU A 222 1.15 9.32 -7.20
CA GLU A 222 -0.26 8.99 -7.19
C GLU A 222 -1.09 10.24 -6.89
N VAL A 223 -1.58 10.85 -7.95
CA VAL A 223 -2.35 12.11 -7.89
C VAL A 223 -3.84 11.81 -7.73
N ASN A 224 -4.36 10.93 -8.59
CA ASN A 224 -5.79 10.60 -8.60
C ASN A 224 -6.08 9.51 -7.56
N HIS A 225 -6.31 9.94 -6.35
CA HIS A 225 -6.64 9.08 -5.22
C HIS A 225 -7.77 9.71 -4.39
N ARG A 226 -8.61 8.86 -3.77
CA ARG A 226 -9.77 9.31 -2.95
C ARG A 226 -9.37 10.25 -1.82
N ASP A 227 -8.24 10.00 -1.18
CA ASP A 227 -7.81 10.72 0.00
C ASP A 227 -7.00 12.00 -0.31
N ASN A 228 -6.60 12.22 -1.58
CA ASN A 228 -6.05 13.49 -2.02
C ASN A 228 -7.19 14.48 -2.32
N ALA A 229 -7.21 15.62 -1.64
CA ALA A 229 -8.23 16.64 -1.89
C ALA A 229 -8.08 17.26 -3.29
N GLU A 230 -9.19 17.69 -3.92
CA GLU A 230 -9.18 18.19 -5.30
C GLU A 230 -8.29 19.43 -5.51
N ASP A 231 -8.24 20.33 -4.53
CA ASP A 231 -7.37 21.51 -4.54
C ASP A 231 -5.89 21.15 -4.45
N GLU A 232 -5.55 20.02 -3.81
CA GLU A 232 -4.20 19.51 -3.64
C GLU A 232 -3.68 18.75 -4.85
N LYS A 233 -4.57 18.12 -5.62
CA LYS A 233 -4.20 17.44 -6.87
C LYS A 233 -3.51 18.39 -7.87
N SER A 234 -3.94 19.65 -7.91
CA SER A 234 -3.32 20.67 -8.77
C SER A 234 -1.84 20.90 -8.43
N LEU A 235 -1.49 20.90 -7.15
CA LEU A 235 -0.10 21.01 -6.69
C LEU A 235 0.71 19.79 -7.13
N LEU A 236 0.18 18.58 -6.93
CA LEU A 236 0.85 17.33 -7.32
C LEU A 236 1.07 17.24 -8.84
N LEU A 237 0.08 17.67 -9.63
CA LEU A 237 0.20 17.73 -11.09
C LEU A 237 1.29 18.71 -11.53
N GLU A 238 1.40 19.87 -10.88
CA GLU A 238 2.42 20.85 -11.21
C GLU A 238 3.83 20.30 -10.88
N ILE A 239 4.01 19.66 -9.72
CA ILE A 239 5.26 18.98 -9.37
C ILE A 239 5.60 17.89 -10.40
N ALA A 240 4.64 17.04 -10.75
CA ALA A 240 4.84 15.98 -11.73
C ALA A 240 5.27 16.53 -13.09
N ARG A 241 4.61 17.61 -13.56
CA ARG A 241 4.93 18.26 -14.83
C ARG A 241 6.33 18.88 -14.83
N GLN A 242 6.69 19.60 -13.77
CA GLN A 242 8.00 20.28 -13.66
C GLN A 242 9.17 19.28 -13.67
N HIS A 243 8.98 18.11 -13.07
CA HIS A 243 10.03 17.11 -12.89
C HIS A 243 9.88 15.87 -13.77
N ASN A 244 8.97 15.91 -14.76
CA ASN A 244 8.71 14.78 -15.66
C ASN A 244 8.40 13.47 -14.94
N LEU A 245 7.69 13.54 -13.79
CA LEU A 245 7.20 12.36 -13.09
C LEU A 245 5.98 11.78 -13.78
N VAL A 246 5.78 10.47 -13.59
CA VAL A 246 4.55 9.80 -14.05
C VAL A 246 3.40 10.16 -13.12
N VAL A 247 2.23 10.43 -13.69
CA VAL A 247 1.00 10.69 -12.94
C VAL A 247 0.18 9.42 -12.89
N THR A 248 -0.01 8.84 -11.70
CA THR A 248 -0.88 7.69 -11.54
C THR A 248 -2.20 8.05 -10.85
N GLY A 249 -3.18 7.17 -11.04
CA GLY A 249 -4.41 7.14 -10.30
C GLY A 249 -4.76 5.69 -9.99
N SER A 250 -5.20 5.43 -8.78
CA SER A 250 -5.46 4.07 -8.32
C SER A 250 -6.50 4.04 -7.20
N SER A 251 -7.06 2.87 -6.95
CA SER A 251 -8.16 2.74 -6.01
C SER A 251 -7.73 2.62 -4.54
N ASP A 252 -6.55 2.09 -4.29
CA ASP A 252 -6.15 1.65 -2.94
C ASP A 252 -7.21 0.70 -2.33
N TYR A 253 -7.67 -0.25 -3.16
CA TYR A 253 -8.72 -1.21 -2.83
C TYR A 253 -8.27 -2.19 -1.74
N HIS A 254 -9.15 -2.43 -0.75
CA HIS A 254 -8.90 -3.33 0.38
C HIS A 254 -10.07 -4.30 0.62
N GLY A 255 -10.85 -4.63 -0.42
CA GLY A 255 -12.07 -5.41 -0.25
C GLY A 255 -13.12 -4.66 0.56
N THR A 256 -13.72 -5.31 1.54
CA THR A 256 -14.69 -4.69 2.45
C THR A 256 -14.03 -3.91 3.59
N GLY A 257 -12.70 -3.90 3.67
CA GLY A 257 -11.92 -3.23 4.71
C GLY A 257 -11.87 -1.70 4.58
N LYS A 258 -12.09 -1.19 3.36
CA LYS A 258 -12.24 0.25 3.06
C LYS A 258 -13.45 0.46 2.12
N MET A 259 -13.89 1.71 1.99
CA MET A 259 -14.96 2.07 1.03
C MET A 259 -14.47 2.23 -0.41
N ASN A 260 -13.18 2.11 -0.65
CA ASN A 260 -12.54 2.22 -1.95
C ASN A 260 -13.00 1.08 -2.88
N ARG A 261 -13.31 1.39 -4.13
CA ARG A 261 -13.78 0.41 -5.11
C ARG A 261 -12.72 0.20 -6.18
N LEU A 262 -12.57 -1.02 -6.66
CA LEU A 262 -11.71 -1.33 -7.81
C LEU A 262 -11.98 -0.35 -8.96
N ALA A 263 -10.90 0.17 -9.54
CA ALA A 263 -10.92 1.15 -10.62
C ALA A 263 -11.69 2.46 -10.32
N GLU A 264 -11.87 2.82 -9.05
CA GLU A 264 -12.49 4.09 -8.65
C GLU A 264 -11.70 5.29 -9.19
N PHE A 265 -10.38 5.17 -9.21
CA PHE A 265 -9.43 6.01 -9.94
C PHE A 265 -8.51 5.13 -10.78
N THR A 266 -8.04 5.65 -11.89
CA THR A 266 -7.25 4.88 -12.85
C THR A 266 -6.07 5.68 -13.38
N THR A 267 -5.04 4.98 -13.82
CA THR A 267 -3.89 5.53 -14.54
C THR A 267 -4.20 5.54 -16.05
N SER A 268 -3.81 6.59 -16.76
CA SER A 268 -3.98 6.63 -18.22
C SER A 268 -3.04 5.64 -18.92
N PRO A 269 -3.41 5.12 -20.10
CA PRO A 269 -2.53 4.24 -20.87
C PRO A 269 -1.16 4.86 -21.17
N GLU A 270 -1.11 6.14 -21.46
CA GLU A 270 0.11 6.88 -21.78
C GLU A 270 1.03 6.95 -20.55
N GLU A 271 0.48 7.22 -19.37
CA GLU A 271 1.26 7.25 -18.12
C GLU A 271 1.73 5.85 -17.71
N TRP A 272 0.92 4.81 -17.96
CA TRP A 272 1.36 3.43 -17.77
C TRP A 272 2.55 3.07 -18.67
N GLU A 273 2.48 3.37 -19.96
CA GLU A 273 3.58 3.11 -20.90
C GLU A 273 4.86 3.85 -20.49
N ARG A 274 4.72 5.10 -20.02
CA ARG A 274 5.85 5.87 -19.47
C ARG A 274 6.45 5.19 -18.24
N LEU A 275 5.61 4.70 -17.33
CA LEU A 275 6.04 4.01 -16.11
C LEU A 275 6.74 2.70 -16.44
N GLU A 276 6.10 1.84 -17.22
CA GLU A 276 6.63 0.53 -17.63
C GLU A 276 7.98 0.66 -18.34
N SER A 277 8.15 1.71 -19.17
CA SER A 277 9.40 1.95 -19.89
C SER A 277 10.60 2.29 -18.97
N ARG A 278 10.37 2.72 -17.73
CA ARG A 278 11.40 3.03 -16.74
C ARG A 278 11.86 1.81 -15.96
N ALA A 279 11.06 0.75 -15.91
CA ALA A 279 11.42 -0.49 -15.24
C ALA A 279 12.50 -1.24 -16.03
N ARG A 280 13.43 -1.86 -15.30
CA ARG A 280 14.47 -2.73 -15.89
C ARG A 280 14.07 -4.19 -15.84
N GLU A 281 13.40 -4.58 -14.77
CA GLU A 281 12.87 -5.93 -14.53
C GLU A 281 11.36 -5.91 -14.74
N ARG A 282 10.89 -6.36 -15.90
CA ARG A 282 9.47 -6.33 -16.27
C ARG A 282 8.76 -7.57 -15.74
N ARG A 283 7.95 -7.43 -14.71
CA ARG A 283 7.16 -8.50 -14.09
C ARG A 283 5.66 -8.37 -14.37
N VAL A 284 5.31 -8.06 -15.62
CA VAL A 284 3.90 -8.07 -16.06
C VAL A 284 3.52 -9.50 -16.41
N ILE A 285 2.57 -10.05 -15.66
CA ILE A 285 2.08 -11.40 -15.85
C ILE A 285 0.83 -11.37 -16.73
N SER A 286 0.80 -12.23 -17.71
CA SER A 286 -0.38 -12.46 -18.57
C SER A 286 -0.60 -13.96 -18.78
N LYS A 287 -1.87 -14.34 -19.00
CA LYS A 287 -2.23 -15.73 -19.34
C LYS A 287 -1.92 -16.00 -20.80
#